data_1cdd7d63ef0682193cad89b4d683a4a7
#
_entry.id   1cdd7d63ef0682193cad89b4d683a4a7
#
_cell.length_a   1.000
_cell.length_b   1.000
_cell.length_c   1.000
_cell.angle_alpha   90.00
_cell.angle_beta   90.00
_cell.angle_gamma   90.00
#
_symmetry.space_group_name_H-M   'P 1'
#
loop_
_entity.id
_entity.type
_entity.pdbx_description
1 polymer ?
#
loop_
_entity_poly.entity_id
_entity_poly.type
_entity_poly.pdbx_seq_one_letter_code
_entity_poly.pdbx_strand_id
1 'polypeptide(L)'
;MKGPVITKDCVKTLLDGKFIKVYDLQYAEGKHYYDASRRAAEDLAAVKTDEEFRDMLPDAVSCCVILRCPGEEPRLLLSYEYRYPCGRFLLSPPAGLIDPEEKGHPDALIRTAVREIAEETGLLIGPSDRVEVIDPCLFSSPGMTDECNAMVCAVVDAPDLSSPNQNGAVGTEQFDGFLLVTKKEAEDILRSGRDPQGIFYSVFTWIVLAWFAGGFWER
;
A
#
# COMPACT_ATOMS: atom_id res chain seq x y z
N MET A 1 -8.58 29.02 -3.98
CA MET A 1 -8.24 29.03 -5.41
C MET A 1 -9.15 28.05 -6.10
N LYS A 2 -9.76 28.38 -7.26
CA LYS A 2 -10.48 27.38 -8.07
C LYS A 2 -9.49 26.82 -9.08
N GLY A 3 -9.22 25.51 -8.98
CA GLY A 3 -8.47 24.77 -10.00
C GLY A 3 -9.31 24.52 -11.26
N PRO A 4 -8.72 23.94 -12.32
CA PRO A 4 -9.48 23.42 -13.43
C PRO A 4 -10.43 22.33 -12.93
N VAL A 5 -11.62 22.26 -13.56
CA VAL A 5 -12.60 21.19 -13.27
C VAL A 5 -12.46 20.13 -14.36
N ILE A 6 -12.16 18.91 -13.96
CA ILE A 6 -12.11 17.75 -14.84
C ILE A 6 -13.48 17.07 -14.80
N THR A 7 -14.14 17.00 -15.94
CA THR A 7 -15.41 16.25 -16.10
C THR A 7 -15.18 15.01 -16.93
N LYS A 8 -16.14 14.08 -16.93
CA LYS A 8 -16.06 12.85 -17.74
C LYS A 8 -15.82 13.13 -19.21
N ASP A 9 -16.38 14.23 -19.75
CA ASP A 9 -16.20 14.65 -21.15
C ASP A 9 -14.77 15.15 -21.45
N CYS A 10 -14.00 15.49 -20.41
CA CYS A 10 -12.60 15.89 -20.54
C CYS A 10 -11.63 14.69 -20.59
N VAL A 11 -12.11 13.47 -20.37
CA VAL A 11 -11.29 12.27 -20.27
C VAL A 11 -11.27 11.53 -21.60
N LYS A 12 -10.07 11.33 -22.15
CA LYS A 12 -9.86 10.53 -23.36
C LYS A 12 -8.99 9.33 -23.02
N THR A 13 -9.50 8.12 -23.29
CA THR A 13 -8.73 6.88 -23.10
C THR A 13 -7.65 6.77 -24.18
N LEU A 14 -6.40 6.63 -23.77
CA LEU A 14 -5.25 6.38 -24.65
C LEU A 14 -4.85 4.91 -24.67
N LEU A 15 -4.94 4.23 -23.52
CA LEU A 15 -4.70 2.81 -23.35
C LEU A 15 -5.76 2.22 -22.40
N ASP A 16 -6.37 1.12 -22.80
CA ASP A 16 -7.28 0.34 -21.94
C ASP A 16 -6.74 -1.07 -21.76
N GLY A 17 -5.77 -1.21 -20.86
CA GLY A 17 -5.15 -2.49 -20.51
C GLY A 17 -5.89 -3.16 -19.36
N LYS A 18 -5.64 -4.48 -19.19
CA LYS A 18 -6.26 -5.28 -18.11
C LYS A 18 -5.94 -4.75 -16.72
N PHE A 19 -4.68 -4.34 -16.47
CA PHE A 19 -4.18 -3.96 -15.15
C PHE A 19 -3.94 -2.47 -15.00
N ILE A 20 -3.70 -1.78 -16.11
CA ILE A 20 -3.45 -0.35 -16.14
C ILE A 20 -4.10 0.27 -17.36
N LYS A 21 -4.64 1.46 -17.17
CA LYS A 21 -5.20 2.31 -18.20
C LYS A 21 -4.43 3.63 -18.24
N VAL A 22 -4.44 4.30 -19.38
CA VAL A 22 -3.83 5.62 -19.51
C VAL A 22 -4.86 6.57 -20.10
N TYR A 23 -5.00 7.71 -19.47
CA TYR A 23 -5.95 8.74 -19.83
C TYR A 23 -5.25 10.06 -20.15
N ASP A 24 -5.85 10.80 -21.08
CA ASP A 24 -5.55 12.19 -21.38
C ASP A 24 -6.67 13.06 -20.80
N LEU A 25 -6.34 13.78 -19.74
CA LEU A 25 -7.24 14.73 -19.08
C LEU A 25 -7.13 16.09 -19.78
N GLN A 26 -8.08 16.39 -20.64
CA GLN A 26 -8.12 17.62 -21.45
C GLN A 26 -8.79 18.75 -20.66
N TYR A 27 -8.06 19.33 -19.69
CA TYR A 27 -8.60 20.25 -18.70
C TYR A 27 -8.85 21.69 -19.18
N ALA A 28 -8.38 22.06 -20.38
CA ALA A 28 -8.66 23.29 -21.09
C ALA A 28 -8.27 23.14 -22.56
N GLU A 29 -8.63 24.11 -23.41
CA GLU A 29 -8.29 24.10 -24.84
C GLU A 29 -6.77 23.96 -25.06
N GLY A 30 -6.36 22.88 -25.72
CA GLY A 30 -4.96 22.55 -25.98
C GLY A 30 -4.12 22.26 -24.73
N LYS A 31 -4.76 21.99 -23.59
CA LYS A 31 -4.10 21.62 -22.33
C LYS A 31 -4.41 20.18 -21.94
N HIS A 32 -3.38 19.42 -21.71
CA HIS A 32 -3.42 17.99 -21.47
C HIS A 32 -2.68 17.64 -20.18
N TYR A 33 -3.18 16.64 -19.44
CA TYR A 33 -2.47 15.99 -18.36
C TYR A 33 -2.70 14.48 -18.48
N TYR A 34 -1.65 13.69 -18.29
CA TYR A 34 -1.75 12.24 -18.46
C TYR A 34 -1.84 11.56 -17.09
N ASP A 35 -2.76 10.63 -16.99
CA ASP A 35 -3.01 9.84 -15.80
C ASP A 35 -2.91 8.36 -16.11
N ALA A 36 -2.10 7.63 -15.34
CA ALA A 36 -2.02 6.18 -15.38
C ALA A 36 -2.84 5.61 -14.20
N SER A 37 -3.95 4.94 -14.51
CA SER A 37 -4.93 4.55 -13.50
C SER A 37 -5.28 3.06 -13.57
N ARG A 38 -5.73 2.50 -12.45
CA ARG A 38 -6.40 1.18 -12.40
C ARG A 38 -7.90 1.30 -12.62
N ARG A 39 -8.44 2.51 -12.52
CA ARG A 39 -9.88 2.82 -12.54
C ARG A 39 -10.41 2.93 -13.96
N ALA A 40 -11.73 2.75 -14.10
CA ALA A 40 -12.42 3.12 -15.32
C ALA A 40 -12.51 4.65 -15.45
N ALA A 41 -12.71 5.17 -16.65
CA ALA A 41 -12.74 6.62 -16.93
C ALA A 41 -13.80 7.36 -16.08
N GLU A 42 -14.92 6.72 -15.83
CA GLU A 42 -16.02 7.25 -15.02
C GLU A 42 -15.75 7.28 -13.53
N ASP A 43 -14.72 6.53 -13.05
CA ASP A 43 -14.35 6.36 -11.64
C ASP A 43 -13.04 7.03 -11.25
N LEU A 44 -12.36 7.69 -12.19
CA LEU A 44 -11.12 8.41 -11.92
C LEU A 44 -11.31 9.41 -10.77
N ALA A 45 -10.29 9.52 -9.91
CA ALA A 45 -10.33 10.49 -8.81
C ALA A 45 -10.57 11.91 -9.31
N ALA A 46 -10.05 12.25 -10.49
CA ALA A 46 -10.17 13.57 -11.11
C ALA A 46 -11.60 13.97 -11.52
N VAL A 47 -12.51 13.00 -11.76
CA VAL A 47 -13.90 13.28 -12.18
C VAL A 47 -14.92 13.19 -11.06
N LYS A 48 -14.49 12.85 -9.85
CA LYS A 48 -15.35 12.74 -8.67
C LYS A 48 -15.75 14.12 -8.16
N THR A 49 -16.97 14.21 -7.66
CA THR A 49 -17.38 15.35 -6.83
C THR A 49 -16.60 15.36 -5.51
N ASP A 50 -16.61 16.49 -4.81
CA ASP A 50 -15.95 16.59 -3.49
C ASP A 50 -16.48 15.58 -2.47
N GLU A 51 -17.75 15.21 -2.53
CA GLU A 51 -18.37 14.20 -1.69
C GLU A 51 -17.88 12.80 -2.06
N GLU A 52 -17.99 12.42 -3.33
CA GLU A 52 -17.49 11.14 -3.84
C GLU A 52 -15.98 10.96 -3.62
N PHE A 53 -15.21 12.05 -3.68
CA PHE A 53 -13.77 12.01 -3.44
C PHE A 53 -13.43 11.73 -1.97
N ARG A 54 -14.20 12.29 -1.02
CA ARG A 54 -14.00 12.04 0.41
C ARG A 54 -14.35 10.61 0.82
N ASP A 55 -15.30 10.00 0.12
CA ASP A 55 -15.81 8.65 0.41
C ASP A 55 -15.26 7.57 -0.52
N MET A 56 -14.30 7.94 -1.40
CA MET A 56 -13.76 6.95 -2.32
C MET A 56 -12.93 5.89 -1.62
N LEU A 57 -13.08 4.64 -2.04
CA LEU A 57 -12.19 3.56 -1.63
C LEU A 57 -10.83 3.68 -2.34
N PRO A 58 -9.72 3.40 -1.66
CA PRO A 58 -8.41 3.27 -2.29
C PRO A 58 -8.36 2.05 -3.21
N ASP A 59 -7.30 1.93 -3.98
CA ASP A 59 -7.10 0.81 -4.90
C ASP A 59 -6.52 -0.42 -4.17
N ALA A 60 -5.73 -0.16 -3.12
CA ALA A 60 -4.98 -1.18 -2.39
C ALA A 60 -4.86 -0.85 -0.90
N VAL A 61 -4.33 -1.81 -0.15
CA VAL A 61 -3.95 -1.65 1.26
C VAL A 61 -2.47 -1.96 1.40
N SER A 62 -1.73 -1.17 2.17
CA SER A 62 -0.35 -1.46 2.62
C SER A 62 -0.34 -1.65 4.13
N CYS A 63 0.35 -2.70 4.62
CA CYS A 63 0.23 -3.19 5.98
C CYS A 63 1.50 -2.95 6.81
N CYS A 64 1.40 -2.15 7.87
CA CYS A 64 2.42 -2.06 8.91
C CYS A 64 2.27 -3.25 9.87
N VAL A 65 2.97 -4.34 9.60
CA VAL A 65 2.87 -5.58 10.38
C VAL A 65 3.93 -5.60 11.46
N ILE A 66 3.52 -5.61 12.72
CA ILE A 66 4.40 -5.59 13.89
C ILE A 66 4.25 -6.90 14.64
N LEU A 67 5.33 -7.67 14.73
CA LEU A 67 5.38 -8.92 15.47
C LEU A 67 5.77 -8.67 16.92
N ARG A 68 5.03 -9.25 17.84
CA ARG A 68 5.38 -9.36 19.25
C ARG A 68 5.62 -10.83 19.58
N CYS A 69 6.83 -11.15 19.98
CA CYS A 69 7.22 -12.50 20.37
C CYS A 69 7.63 -12.53 21.83
N PRO A 70 7.34 -13.60 22.60
CA PRO A 70 7.71 -13.69 24.00
C PRO A 70 9.23 -13.57 24.21
N GLY A 71 9.64 -12.59 25.02
CA GLY A 71 11.06 -12.37 25.34
C GLY A 71 11.89 -11.62 24.29
N GLU A 72 11.28 -11.24 23.18
CA GLU A 72 11.89 -10.46 22.10
C GLU A 72 11.37 -9.02 22.10
N GLU A 73 12.16 -8.10 21.57
CA GLU A 73 11.65 -6.77 21.24
C GLU A 73 10.74 -6.83 19.99
N PRO A 74 9.72 -5.99 19.90
CA PRO A 74 8.85 -5.95 18.72
C PRO A 74 9.62 -5.73 17.43
N ARG A 75 9.17 -6.37 16.35
CA ARG A 75 9.77 -6.28 15.01
C ARG A 75 8.76 -5.82 13.98
N LEU A 76 9.15 -4.86 13.14
CA LEU A 76 8.42 -4.56 11.92
C LEU A 76 8.79 -5.59 10.86
N LEU A 77 7.77 -6.22 10.26
CA LEU A 77 7.95 -7.17 9.16
C LEU A 77 7.91 -6.43 7.82
N LEU A 78 8.94 -6.64 7.03
CA LEU A 78 9.05 -6.19 5.65
C LEU A 78 9.49 -7.37 4.78
N SER A 79 9.18 -7.34 3.49
CA SER A 79 9.59 -8.34 2.49
C SER A 79 10.39 -7.69 1.36
N TYR A 80 11.26 -8.46 0.72
CA TYR A 80 11.86 -8.07 -0.55
C TYR A 80 10.97 -8.54 -1.69
N GLU A 81 10.28 -7.62 -2.35
CA GLU A 81 9.38 -7.88 -3.44
C GLU A 81 9.93 -7.37 -4.77
N TYR A 82 9.87 -8.18 -5.83
CA TYR A 82 10.32 -7.77 -7.15
C TYR A 82 9.34 -6.79 -7.80
N ARG A 83 9.78 -5.55 -7.97
CA ARG A 83 9.01 -4.49 -8.61
C ARG A 83 9.41 -4.35 -10.08
N TYR A 84 8.60 -4.89 -10.98
CA TYR A 84 8.87 -4.91 -12.43
C TYR A 84 9.23 -3.54 -13.01
N PRO A 85 8.54 -2.43 -12.66
CA PRO A 85 8.90 -1.10 -13.15
C PRO A 85 10.29 -0.62 -12.69
N CYS A 86 10.79 -1.15 -11.57
CA CYS A 86 12.11 -0.83 -11.02
C CYS A 86 13.18 -1.85 -11.44
N GLY A 87 12.77 -3.01 -11.97
CA GLY A 87 13.66 -4.08 -12.41
C GLY A 87 14.50 -4.71 -11.30
N ARG A 88 14.01 -4.69 -10.04
CA ARG A 88 14.71 -5.22 -8.88
C ARG A 88 13.81 -5.49 -7.69
N PHE A 89 14.32 -6.23 -6.72
CA PHE A 89 13.69 -6.38 -5.42
C PHE A 89 13.78 -5.06 -4.66
N LEU A 90 12.66 -4.62 -4.10
CA LEU A 90 12.57 -3.47 -3.19
C LEU A 90 12.03 -3.94 -1.86
N LEU A 91 12.57 -3.37 -0.79
CA LEU A 91 12.01 -3.56 0.55
C LEU A 91 10.61 -2.94 0.60
N SER A 92 9.60 -3.75 0.91
CA SER A 92 8.17 -3.40 0.86
C SER A 92 7.43 -3.91 2.09
N PRO A 93 6.42 -3.19 2.60
CA PRO A 93 5.45 -3.78 3.51
C PRO A 93 4.53 -4.73 2.73
N PRO A 94 3.88 -5.72 3.37
CA PRO A 94 2.82 -6.51 2.76
C PRO A 94 1.71 -5.60 2.23
N ALA A 95 1.23 -5.86 1.00
CA ALA A 95 0.28 -4.98 0.35
C ALA A 95 -0.44 -5.67 -0.82
N GLY A 96 -1.72 -5.39 -0.99
CA GLY A 96 -2.45 -5.90 -2.14
C GLY A 96 -3.70 -5.09 -2.48
N LEU A 97 -4.27 -5.41 -3.64
CA LEU A 97 -5.46 -4.75 -4.16
C LEU A 97 -6.71 -5.13 -3.37
N ILE A 98 -7.63 -4.19 -3.22
CA ILE A 98 -8.96 -4.49 -2.68
C ILE A 98 -9.73 -5.28 -3.72
N ASP A 99 -10.10 -6.50 -3.39
CA ASP A 99 -10.89 -7.35 -4.28
C ASP A 99 -12.30 -6.82 -4.51
N PRO A 100 -12.88 -7.06 -5.70
CA PRO A 100 -14.24 -6.63 -6.01
C PRO A 100 -15.28 -7.09 -4.96
N GLU A 101 -15.07 -8.27 -4.39
CA GLU A 101 -15.94 -8.87 -3.36
C GLU A 101 -15.84 -8.14 -2.02
N GLU A 102 -14.72 -7.51 -1.73
CA GLU A 102 -14.46 -6.76 -0.49
C GLU A 102 -15.03 -5.33 -0.55
N LYS A 103 -15.08 -4.72 -1.75
CA LYS A 103 -15.45 -3.29 -1.95
C LYS A 103 -16.83 -2.90 -1.40
N GLY A 104 -17.73 -3.84 -1.20
CA GLY A 104 -19.07 -3.58 -0.65
C GLY A 104 -19.16 -3.66 0.88
N HIS A 105 -18.08 -4.01 1.57
CA HIS A 105 -18.08 -4.18 3.02
C HIS A 105 -17.64 -2.92 3.76
N PRO A 106 -18.28 -2.57 4.90
CA PRO A 106 -17.85 -1.41 5.70
C PRO A 106 -16.43 -1.52 6.23
N ASP A 107 -15.93 -2.73 6.39
CA ASP A 107 -14.61 -3.09 6.89
C ASP A 107 -13.65 -3.58 5.78
N ALA A 108 -13.90 -3.19 4.52
CA ALA A 108 -13.13 -3.62 3.35
C ALA A 108 -11.61 -3.52 3.56
N LEU A 109 -11.13 -2.39 4.09
CA LEU A 109 -9.71 -2.15 4.32
C LEU A 109 -9.08 -3.15 5.29
N ILE A 110 -9.79 -3.46 6.38
CA ILE A 110 -9.33 -4.44 7.38
C ILE A 110 -9.33 -5.85 6.80
N ARG A 111 -10.40 -6.21 6.05
CA ARG A 111 -10.52 -7.53 5.41
C ARG A 111 -9.40 -7.76 4.41
N THR A 112 -9.16 -6.79 3.53
CA THR A 112 -8.04 -6.83 2.58
C THR A 112 -6.71 -6.97 3.32
N ALA A 113 -6.46 -6.16 4.36
CA ALA A 113 -5.22 -6.25 5.13
C ALA A 113 -5.02 -7.63 5.77
N VAL A 114 -6.05 -8.20 6.37
CA VAL A 114 -6.00 -9.54 6.99
C VAL A 114 -5.72 -10.63 5.96
N ARG A 115 -6.35 -10.56 4.79
CA ARG A 115 -6.12 -11.49 3.69
C ARG A 115 -4.68 -11.40 3.17
N GLU A 116 -4.21 -10.20 2.83
CA GLU A 116 -2.87 -9.97 2.29
C GLU A 116 -1.76 -10.36 3.28
N ILE A 117 -1.94 -10.06 4.57
CA ILE A 117 -1.00 -10.50 5.61
C ILE A 117 -0.92 -12.04 5.63
N ALA A 118 -2.06 -12.74 5.55
CA ALA A 118 -2.06 -14.19 5.54
C ALA A 118 -1.42 -14.77 4.27
N GLU A 119 -1.72 -14.21 3.09
CA GLU A 119 -1.20 -14.66 1.80
C GLU A 119 0.31 -14.42 1.66
N GLU A 120 0.78 -13.21 1.93
CA GLU A 120 2.19 -12.85 1.74
C GLU A 120 3.11 -13.29 2.89
N THR A 121 2.57 -13.45 4.11
CA THR A 121 3.42 -13.70 5.29
C THR A 121 3.11 -15.00 6.03
N GLY A 122 2.01 -15.66 5.70
CA GLY A 122 1.56 -16.87 6.41
C GLY A 122 1.05 -16.61 7.84
N LEU A 123 1.04 -15.34 8.29
CA LEU A 123 0.56 -14.98 9.63
C LEU A 123 -0.97 -14.93 9.63
N LEU A 124 -1.58 -15.61 10.59
CA LEU A 124 -3.03 -15.59 10.78
C LEU A 124 -3.38 -14.62 11.90
N ILE A 125 -4.20 -13.64 11.59
CA ILE A 125 -4.69 -12.65 12.57
C ILE A 125 -5.72 -13.32 13.48
N GLY A 126 -5.42 -13.38 14.76
CA GLY A 126 -6.27 -13.96 15.80
C GLY A 126 -7.09 -12.90 16.57
N PRO A 127 -8.01 -13.35 17.45
CA PRO A 127 -8.88 -12.45 18.22
C PRO A 127 -8.13 -11.54 19.22
N SER A 128 -6.89 -11.89 19.59
CA SER A 128 -6.04 -11.10 20.49
C SER A 128 -5.21 -10.06 19.75
N ASP A 129 -5.12 -10.16 18.43
CA ASP A 129 -4.34 -9.26 17.62
C ASP A 129 -5.11 -7.96 17.36
N ARG A 130 -4.37 -6.88 17.16
CA ARG A 130 -4.96 -5.59 16.87
C ARG A 130 -4.73 -5.24 15.40
N VAL A 131 -5.82 -4.90 14.71
CA VAL A 131 -5.76 -4.37 13.34
C VAL A 131 -6.55 -3.07 13.30
N GLU A 132 -5.90 -2.00 12.81
CA GLU A 132 -6.51 -0.68 12.74
C GLU A 132 -6.09 0.06 11.46
N VAL A 133 -6.99 0.86 10.92
CA VAL A 133 -6.68 1.74 9.79
C VAL A 133 -5.92 2.96 10.30
N ILE A 134 -4.70 3.15 9.82
CA ILE A 134 -3.88 4.33 10.11
C ILE A 134 -4.35 5.52 9.28
N ASP A 135 -4.53 5.28 7.97
CA ASP A 135 -5.01 6.28 7.01
C ASP A 135 -5.83 5.58 5.93
N PRO A 136 -7.06 6.07 5.64
CA PRO A 136 -7.95 5.39 4.70
C PRO A 136 -7.55 5.59 3.23
N CYS A 137 -6.79 6.63 2.88
CA CYS A 137 -6.47 6.90 1.47
C CYS A 137 -5.26 7.84 1.31
N LEU A 138 -4.14 7.30 0.88
CA LEU A 138 -2.92 8.02 0.56
C LEU A 138 -2.55 7.84 -0.91
N PHE A 139 -2.44 8.92 -1.65
CA PHE A 139 -2.00 8.87 -3.05
C PHE A 139 -0.51 8.54 -3.14
N SER A 140 -0.16 7.58 -4.00
CA SER A 140 1.22 7.13 -4.18
C SER A 140 2.09 8.14 -4.93
N SER A 141 1.59 8.66 -6.05
CA SER A 141 2.29 9.62 -6.91
C SER A 141 1.29 10.49 -7.69
N PRO A 142 0.59 11.44 -7.03
CA PRO A 142 -0.54 12.19 -7.63
C PRO A 142 -0.13 13.12 -8.78
N GLY A 143 1.15 13.20 -9.11
CA GLY A 143 1.66 13.86 -10.31
C GLY A 143 1.66 12.96 -11.57
N MET A 144 1.29 11.68 -11.46
CA MET A 144 1.32 10.72 -12.57
C MET A 144 0.14 9.74 -12.56
N THR A 145 -0.40 9.46 -11.40
CA THR A 145 -1.42 8.44 -11.18
C THR A 145 -2.38 8.86 -10.07
N ASP A 146 -3.63 8.46 -10.21
CA ASP A 146 -4.63 8.56 -9.14
C ASP A 146 -4.64 7.32 -8.22
N GLU A 147 -3.65 6.43 -8.38
CA GLU A 147 -3.50 5.26 -7.49
C GLU A 147 -3.28 5.68 -6.05
N CYS A 148 -4.04 5.09 -5.15
CA CYS A 148 -3.93 5.35 -3.72
C CYS A 148 -4.11 4.08 -2.90
N ASN A 149 -3.46 4.06 -1.72
CA ASN A 149 -3.51 2.95 -0.79
C ASN A 149 -4.04 3.41 0.57
N ALA A 150 -4.81 2.56 1.24
CA ALA A 150 -4.97 2.68 2.68
C ALA A 150 -3.71 2.18 3.40
N MET A 151 -3.46 2.73 4.57
CA MET A 151 -2.44 2.22 5.50
C MET A 151 -3.12 1.56 6.68
N VAL A 152 -2.79 0.29 6.94
CA VAL A 152 -3.33 -0.49 8.05
C VAL A 152 -2.19 -0.96 8.95
N CYS A 153 -2.35 -0.83 10.26
CA CYS A 153 -1.43 -1.38 11.25
C CYS A 153 -1.99 -2.69 11.80
N ALA A 154 -1.18 -3.75 11.79
CA ALA A 154 -1.48 -5.01 12.44
C ALA A 154 -0.39 -5.31 13.48
N VAL A 155 -0.80 -5.46 14.74
CA VAL A 155 0.08 -5.91 15.83
C VAL A 155 -0.29 -7.34 16.14
N VAL A 156 0.63 -8.25 15.82
CA VAL A 156 0.39 -9.70 15.80
C VAL A 156 1.25 -10.38 16.87
N ASP A 157 0.62 -11.18 17.71
CA ASP A 157 1.30 -12.03 18.69
C ASP A 157 1.74 -13.33 18.01
N ALA A 158 3.04 -13.48 17.76
CA ALA A 158 3.62 -14.66 17.14
C ALA A 158 4.42 -15.49 18.15
N PRO A 159 4.44 -16.83 18.03
CA PRO A 159 5.19 -17.68 18.95
C PRO A 159 6.71 -17.41 18.91
N ASP A 160 7.23 -17.10 17.72
CA ASP A 160 8.64 -16.75 17.51
C ASP A 160 8.83 -15.95 16.20
N LEU A 161 10.04 -15.43 15.99
CA LEU A 161 10.40 -14.63 14.82
C LEU A 161 10.54 -15.43 13.51
N SER A 162 10.49 -16.76 13.56
CA SER A 162 10.53 -17.65 12.37
C SER A 162 9.13 -18.00 11.85
N SER A 163 8.07 -17.50 12.49
CA SER A 163 6.67 -17.76 12.11
C SER A 163 6.30 -17.28 10.70
N PRO A 164 6.79 -16.13 10.19
CA PRO A 164 6.46 -15.68 8.85
C PRO A 164 7.00 -16.62 7.76
N ASN A 165 6.19 -16.87 6.72
CA ASN A 165 6.57 -17.64 5.55
C ASN A 165 5.85 -17.11 4.30
N GLN A 166 6.40 -17.38 3.11
CA GLN A 166 5.88 -16.89 1.82
C GLN A 166 5.20 -17.99 0.99
N ASN A 167 4.67 -19.02 1.65
CA ASN A 167 4.03 -20.17 0.97
C ASN A 167 2.69 -19.81 0.30
N GLY A 168 2.08 -18.69 0.67
CA GLY A 168 0.79 -18.23 0.15
C GLY A 168 0.88 -17.24 -1.01
N ALA A 169 2.09 -16.83 -1.43
CA ALA A 169 2.28 -15.90 -2.54
C ALA A 169 1.60 -16.39 -3.83
N VAL A 170 0.86 -15.52 -4.50
CA VAL A 170 0.02 -15.86 -5.66
C VAL A 170 0.41 -15.10 -6.93
N GLY A 171 0.09 -15.65 -8.08
CA GLY A 171 0.22 -14.97 -9.37
C GLY A 171 1.65 -14.73 -9.83
N THR A 172 1.99 -13.49 -10.16
CA THR A 172 3.30 -13.06 -10.66
C THR A 172 4.18 -12.43 -9.58
N GLU A 173 3.76 -12.48 -8.34
CA GLU A 173 4.51 -11.97 -7.20
C GLU A 173 5.78 -12.78 -6.98
N GLN A 174 6.89 -12.09 -6.81
CA GLN A 174 8.18 -12.70 -6.54
C GLN A 174 8.77 -12.05 -5.30
N PHE A 175 9.00 -12.86 -4.29
CA PHE A 175 9.59 -12.44 -3.02
C PHE A 175 10.96 -13.09 -2.81
N ASP A 176 11.85 -12.36 -2.13
CA ASP A 176 13.20 -12.82 -1.73
C ASP A 176 13.38 -12.71 -0.20
N GLY A 177 12.46 -13.32 0.53
CA GLY A 177 12.49 -13.42 1.98
C GLY A 177 11.99 -12.16 2.72
N PHE A 178 12.13 -12.23 4.04
CA PHE A 178 11.71 -11.19 4.98
C PHE A 178 12.89 -10.44 5.59
N LEU A 179 12.63 -9.20 5.98
CA LEU A 179 13.46 -8.42 6.87
C LEU A 179 12.62 -8.04 8.11
N LEU A 180 13.00 -8.56 9.27
CA LEU A 180 12.40 -8.21 10.57
C LEU A 180 13.29 -7.18 11.24
N VAL A 181 12.84 -5.93 11.30
CA VAL A 181 13.65 -4.83 11.83
C VAL A 181 13.21 -4.42 13.23
N THR A 182 14.19 -4.16 14.07
CA THR A 182 14.02 -3.49 15.35
C THR A 182 13.70 -2.00 15.15
N LYS A 183 13.25 -1.35 16.21
CA LYS A 183 13.09 0.11 16.20
C LYS A 183 14.38 0.83 15.79
N LYS A 184 15.52 0.40 16.31
CA LYS A 184 16.83 0.99 16.01
C LYS A 184 17.21 0.81 14.54
N GLU A 185 17.02 -0.38 13.99
CA GLU A 185 17.27 -0.65 12.56
C GLU A 185 16.35 0.15 11.65
N ALA A 186 15.05 0.28 12.00
CA ALA A 186 14.12 1.12 11.27
C ALA A 186 14.57 2.60 11.24
N GLU A 187 15.05 3.15 12.37
CA GLU A 187 15.63 4.50 12.44
C GLU A 187 16.88 4.63 11.56
N ASP A 188 17.73 3.62 11.51
CA ASP A 188 18.96 3.65 10.71
C ASP A 188 18.64 3.56 9.20
N ILE A 189 17.66 2.74 8.80
CA ILE A 189 17.15 2.69 7.42
C ILE A 189 16.56 4.05 7.02
N LEU A 190 15.72 4.66 7.85
CA LEU A 190 15.15 5.98 7.61
C LEU A 190 16.24 7.06 7.44
N ARG A 191 17.26 7.04 8.30
CA ARG A 191 18.36 8.00 8.28
C ARG A 191 19.25 7.85 7.05
N SER A 192 19.49 6.60 6.63
CA SER A 192 20.31 6.32 5.43
C SER A 192 19.56 6.58 4.13
N GLY A 193 18.23 6.51 4.14
CA GLY A 193 17.39 6.52 2.93
C GLY A 193 17.57 5.29 2.04
N ARG A 194 18.12 4.21 2.57
CA ARG A 194 18.40 2.96 1.86
C ARG A 194 18.16 1.77 2.79
N ASP A 195 17.79 0.64 2.19
CA ASP A 195 17.70 -0.63 2.89
C ASP A 195 19.10 -1.17 3.26
N PRO A 196 19.21 -2.28 4.01
CA PRO A 196 20.48 -2.89 4.37
C PRO A 196 21.33 -3.37 3.18
N GLN A 197 20.73 -3.55 1.98
CA GLN A 197 21.43 -3.87 0.73
C GLN A 197 21.89 -2.61 -0.02
N GLY A 198 21.63 -1.42 0.50
CA GLY A 198 21.96 -0.14 -0.13
C GLY A 198 21.00 0.29 -1.25
N ILE A 199 19.81 -0.34 -1.34
CA ILE A 199 18.80 -0.08 -2.36
C ILE A 199 17.77 0.93 -1.85
N PHE A 200 17.21 1.75 -2.73
CA PHE A 200 16.08 2.63 -2.44
C PHE A 200 14.79 1.82 -2.27
N TYR A 201 13.87 2.35 -1.48
CA TYR A 201 12.57 1.74 -1.18
C TYR A 201 11.41 2.71 -1.47
N SER A 202 10.18 2.20 -1.43
CA SER A 202 8.97 2.98 -1.74
C SER A 202 8.59 3.96 -0.63
N VAL A 203 7.70 4.92 -0.95
CA VAL A 203 7.11 5.82 0.04
C VAL A 203 6.33 5.05 1.11
N PHE A 204 5.65 3.96 0.76
CA PHE A 204 4.91 3.13 1.72
C PHE A 204 5.85 2.43 2.70
N THR A 205 7.02 1.98 2.25
CA THR A 205 8.07 1.46 3.13
C THR A 205 8.55 2.54 4.11
N TRP A 206 8.76 3.76 3.63
CA TRP A 206 9.13 4.89 4.48
C TRP A 206 8.07 5.16 5.55
N ILE A 207 6.78 5.12 5.18
CA ILE A 207 5.66 5.36 6.10
C ILE A 207 5.66 4.32 7.22
N VAL A 208 5.72 3.00 6.90
CA VAL A 208 5.66 1.96 7.94
C VAL A 208 6.90 1.97 8.84
N LEU A 209 8.08 2.25 8.28
CA LEU A 209 9.30 2.45 9.08
C LEU A 209 9.15 3.63 10.06
N ALA A 210 8.64 4.77 9.58
CA ALA A 210 8.43 5.96 10.41
C ALA A 210 7.35 5.74 11.48
N TRP A 211 6.25 5.06 11.13
CA TRP A 211 5.18 4.71 12.05
C TRP A 211 5.68 3.81 13.18
N PHE A 212 6.43 2.77 12.83
CA PHE A 212 7.01 1.84 13.78
C PHE A 212 8.07 2.51 14.67
N ALA A 213 9.06 3.19 14.08
CA ALA A 213 10.12 3.88 14.81
C ALA A 213 9.57 4.99 15.74
N GLY A 214 8.50 5.68 15.30
CA GLY A 214 7.83 6.71 16.10
C GLY A 214 7.02 6.18 17.27
N GLY A 215 6.81 4.87 17.40
CA GLY A 215 6.02 4.25 18.47
C GLY A 215 4.52 4.55 18.38
N PHE A 216 4.01 4.99 17.23
CA PHE A 216 2.59 5.34 17.08
C PHE A 216 1.66 4.13 17.21
N TRP A 217 2.20 2.93 17.04
CA TRP A 217 1.50 1.64 17.16
C TRP A 217 1.34 1.18 18.63
N GLU A 218 2.03 1.80 19.60
CA GLU A 218 2.05 1.40 21.01
C GLU A 218 0.79 1.85 21.81
N ARG A 219 -0.22 2.39 21.15
CA ARG A 219 -1.41 2.98 21.78
C ARG A 219 -2.46 1.95 22.15
#